data_b440fbae49d68b97cfb69e35c70f7e1a
#
_entry.id   b440fbae49d68b97cfb69e35c70f7e1a
#
_cell.length_a   1.000
_cell.length_b   1.000
_cell.length_c   1.000
_cell.angle_alpha   90.00
_cell.angle_beta   90.00
_cell.angle_gamma   90.00
#
_symmetry.space_group_name_H-M   'P 1'
#
loop_
_entity.id
_entity.type
_entity.pdbx_description
1 polymer ?
#
loop_
_entity_poly.entity_id
_entity_poly.type
_entity_poly.pdbx_seq_one_letter_code
_entity_poly.pdbx_strand_id
1 'polypeptide(L)'
;MTAAYGDEFAEYAAASIPSLRRLALLLCRNWHDADDLVQATLSKLCQHWYRAAAADSTDAYVRAILVREFVRGRRTGWARRVSVTGQPPEIRAPAADLDALLDLQAAMTALAPRQRAVLVLRYYCDLDVTQTAQALGCAPGTVKSQTAKALATLRRTLAHSSESATTSLPATTQPAGRTDCPDEVPRHA
;
A
#
# COMPACT_ATOMS: atom_id res chain seq x y z
N MET A 1 34.08 20.13 -7.57
CA MET A 1 33.39 19.27 -6.59
C MET A 1 31.85 19.21 -6.79
N THR A 2 31.20 20.22 -7.32
CA THR A 2 29.75 20.29 -7.47
C THR A 2 29.18 19.37 -8.59
N ALA A 3 29.92 19.16 -9.68
CA ALA A 3 29.45 18.32 -10.80
C ALA A 3 29.38 16.82 -10.43
N ALA A 4 30.39 16.28 -9.75
CA ALA A 4 30.43 14.87 -9.36
C ALA A 4 29.26 14.49 -8.42
N TYR A 5 28.90 15.36 -7.47
CA TYR A 5 27.73 15.14 -6.61
C TYR A 5 26.41 15.19 -7.39
N GLY A 6 26.35 15.98 -8.48
CA GLY A 6 25.16 16.04 -9.34
C GLY A 6 24.95 14.72 -10.10
N ASP A 7 26.01 14.15 -10.62
CA ASP A 7 25.99 12.90 -11.38
C ASP A 7 25.66 11.70 -10.46
N GLU A 8 26.30 11.60 -9.29
CA GLU A 8 26.00 10.56 -8.29
C GLU A 8 24.54 10.62 -7.81
N PHE A 9 24.02 11.83 -7.55
CA PHE A 9 22.62 12.00 -7.18
C PHE A 9 21.68 11.58 -8.31
N ALA A 10 21.97 11.96 -9.55
CA ALA A 10 21.12 11.64 -10.71
C ALA A 10 21.07 10.13 -10.96
N GLU A 11 22.21 9.44 -10.86
CA GLU A 11 22.28 7.99 -10.97
C GLU A 11 21.48 7.29 -9.87
N TYR A 12 21.70 7.68 -8.61
CA TYR A 12 20.95 7.14 -7.48
C TYR A 12 19.44 7.40 -7.62
N ALA A 13 19.06 8.63 -7.98
CA ALA A 13 17.64 8.99 -8.15
C ALA A 13 16.99 8.13 -9.23
N ALA A 14 17.63 7.98 -10.39
CA ALA A 14 17.10 7.16 -11.48
C ALA A 14 16.90 5.69 -11.05
N ALA A 15 17.87 5.12 -10.35
CA ALA A 15 17.82 3.74 -9.87
C ALA A 15 16.75 3.54 -8.77
N SER A 16 16.53 4.55 -7.90
CA SER A 16 15.63 4.43 -6.73
C SER A 16 14.17 4.75 -7.03
N ILE A 17 13.84 5.51 -8.10
CA ILE A 17 12.47 5.90 -8.44
C ILE A 17 11.47 4.72 -8.42
N PRO A 18 11.73 3.55 -9.04
CA PRO A 18 10.75 2.47 -9.05
C PRO A 18 10.41 1.94 -7.66
N SER A 19 11.41 1.84 -6.78
CA SER A 19 11.22 1.38 -5.40
C SER A 19 10.51 2.44 -4.54
N LEU A 20 10.85 3.71 -4.71
CA LEU A 20 10.22 4.83 -4.02
C LEU A 20 8.74 4.99 -4.45
N ARG A 21 8.43 4.83 -5.74
CA ARG A 21 7.05 4.86 -6.23
C ARG A 21 6.19 3.76 -5.61
N ARG A 22 6.71 2.52 -5.51
CA ARG A 22 6.00 1.43 -4.84
C ARG A 22 5.75 1.74 -3.36
N LEU A 23 6.77 2.24 -2.65
CA LEU A 23 6.64 2.65 -1.26
C LEU A 23 5.63 3.80 -1.08
N ALA A 24 5.71 4.82 -1.93
CA ALA A 24 4.79 5.95 -1.92
C ALA A 24 3.35 5.51 -2.20
N LEU A 25 3.15 4.57 -3.12
CA LEU A 25 1.82 4.02 -3.43
C LEU A 25 1.18 3.29 -2.25
N LEU A 26 1.96 2.51 -1.49
CA LEU A 26 1.49 1.89 -0.24
C LEU A 26 1.01 2.93 0.78
N LEU A 27 1.64 4.11 0.79
CA LEU A 27 1.29 5.20 1.71
C LEU A 27 0.12 6.04 1.19
N CYS A 28 0.13 6.45 -0.07
CA CYS A 28 -0.81 7.40 -0.66
C CYS A 28 -2.05 6.74 -1.23
N ARG A 29 -1.95 5.50 -1.75
CA ARG A 29 -3.03 4.69 -2.34
C ARG A 29 -3.54 5.17 -3.72
N ASN A 30 -2.93 6.18 -4.29
CA ASN A 30 -3.15 6.61 -5.67
C ASN A 30 -1.84 7.06 -6.29
N TRP A 31 -1.74 6.96 -7.60
CA TRP A 31 -0.50 7.25 -8.34
C TRP A 31 -0.14 8.72 -8.32
N HIS A 32 -1.11 9.60 -8.41
CA HIS A 32 -0.85 11.04 -8.45
C HIS A 32 -0.18 11.53 -7.15
N ASP A 33 -0.79 11.25 -6.00
CA ASP A 33 -0.19 11.59 -4.70
C ASP A 33 1.14 10.87 -4.47
N ALA A 34 1.30 9.64 -5.00
CA ALA A 34 2.55 8.89 -4.88
C ALA A 34 3.68 9.55 -5.67
N ASP A 35 3.42 9.98 -6.90
CA ASP A 35 4.40 10.67 -7.73
C ASP A 35 4.78 12.03 -7.14
N ASP A 36 3.82 12.78 -6.64
CA ASP A 36 4.07 14.04 -5.93
C ASP A 36 4.94 13.82 -4.68
N LEU A 37 4.66 12.75 -3.93
CA LEU A 37 5.45 12.40 -2.74
C LEU A 37 6.87 12.01 -3.12
N VAL A 38 7.07 11.26 -4.21
CA VAL A 38 8.40 10.92 -4.72
C VAL A 38 9.15 12.17 -5.16
N GLN A 39 8.50 13.06 -5.90
CA GLN A 39 9.13 14.33 -6.32
C GLN A 39 9.53 15.20 -5.13
N ALA A 40 8.66 15.35 -4.13
CA ALA A 40 8.97 16.08 -2.91
C ALA A 40 10.15 15.45 -2.15
N THR A 41 10.21 14.12 -2.13
CA THR A 41 11.31 13.36 -1.52
C THR A 41 12.62 13.60 -2.24
N LEU A 42 12.65 13.48 -3.57
CA LEU A 42 13.84 13.68 -4.38
C LEU A 42 14.34 15.13 -4.32
N SER A 43 13.42 16.11 -4.29
CA SER A 43 13.77 17.52 -4.11
C SER A 43 14.48 17.77 -2.79
N LYS A 44 14.01 17.14 -1.70
CA LYS A 44 14.69 17.22 -0.40
C LYS A 44 15.99 16.45 -0.35
N LEU A 45 16.03 15.30 -0.97
CA LEU A 45 17.24 14.50 -1.08
C LEU A 45 18.36 15.27 -1.80
N CYS A 46 18.02 15.94 -2.91
CA CYS A 46 18.97 16.78 -3.66
C CYS A 46 19.59 17.86 -2.77
N GLN A 47 18.78 18.55 -1.94
CA GLN A 47 19.25 19.58 -1.01
C GLN A 47 20.19 19.04 0.07
N HIS A 48 20.10 17.76 0.40
CA HIS A 48 20.83 17.12 1.50
C HIS A 48 21.63 15.90 1.05
N TRP A 49 21.95 15.81 -0.25
CA TRP A 49 22.63 14.65 -0.84
C TRP A 49 23.88 14.24 -0.09
N TYR A 50 24.72 15.21 0.29
CA TYR A 50 25.94 14.96 1.04
C TYR A 50 25.73 14.20 2.37
N ARG A 51 24.57 14.41 3.03
CA ARG A 51 24.21 13.67 4.25
C ARG A 51 23.72 12.26 3.94
N ALA A 52 22.99 12.13 2.85
CA ALA A 52 22.48 10.82 2.42
C ALA A 52 23.62 9.91 1.97
N ALA A 53 24.57 10.45 1.18
CA ALA A 53 25.74 9.73 0.71
C ALA A 53 26.69 9.33 1.85
N ALA A 54 26.75 10.12 2.94
CA ALA A 54 27.54 9.83 4.13
C ALA A 54 26.84 8.96 5.16
N ALA A 55 25.57 8.58 4.95
CA ALA A 55 24.82 7.73 5.87
C ALA A 55 25.20 6.25 5.71
N ASP A 56 25.10 5.47 6.79
CA ASP A 56 25.34 4.01 6.76
C ASP A 56 24.48 3.29 5.71
N SER A 57 23.30 3.84 5.40
CA SER A 57 22.41 3.38 4.34
C SER A 57 21.68 4.55 3.72
N THR A 58 22.05 4.91 2.50
CA THR A 58 21.38 5.93 1.68
C THR A 58 19.91 5.58 1.49
N ASP A 59 19.57 4.32 1.22
CA ASP A 59 18.21 3.86 1.04
C ASP A 59 17.34 4.04 2.28
N ALA A 60 17.86 3.70 3.46
CA ALA A 60 17.14 3.89 4.72
C ALA A 60 16.90 5.40 4.99
N TYR A 61 17.91 6.23 4.70
CA TYR A 61 17.81 7.68 4.83
C TYR A 61 16.71 8.27 3.91
N VAL A 62 16.67 7.84 2.65
CA VAL A 62 15.69 8.32 1.66
C VAL A 62 14.29 7.84 2.00
N ARG A 63 14.12 6.57 2.41
CA ARG A 63 12.83 6.05 2.89
C ARG A 63 12.32 6.85 4.09
N ALA A 64 13.19 7.22 5.02
CA ALA A 64 12.82 8.06 6.16
C ALA A 64 12.35 9.47 5.72
N ILE A 65 13.01 10.09 4.72
CA ILE A 65 12.54 11.36 4.13
C ILE A 65 11.14 11.18 3.56
N LEU A 66 10.93 10.16 2.71
CA LEU A 66 9.64 9.90 2.05
C LEU A 66 8.49 9.75 3.06
N VAL A 67 8.69 8.97 4.11
CA VAL A 67 7.66 8.75 5.12
C VAL A 67 7.41 10.02 5.94
N ARG A 68 8.45 10.80 6.25
CA ARG A 68 8.28 12.10 6.93
C ARG A 68 7.48 13.09 6.08
N GLU A 69 7.77 13.17 4.76
CA GLU A 69 7.01 14.04 3.86
C GLU A 69 5.55 13.59 3.75
N PHE A 70 5.28 12.29 3.68
CA PHE A 70 3.93 11.76 3.72
C PHE A 70 3.18 12.20 4.98
N VAL A 71 3.76 11.99 6.15
CA VAL A 71 3.11 12.36 7.44
C VAL A 71 2.92 13.88 7.55
N ARG A 72 3.89 14.67 7.06
CA ARG A 72 3.84 16.12 7.06
C ARG A 72 2.74 16.66 6.13
N GLY A 73 2.67 16.16 4.90
CA GLY A 73 1.68 16.58 3.91
C GLY A 73 0.24 16.35 4.40
N ARG A 74 0.00 15.27 5.14
CA ARG A 74 -1.29 14.99 5.78
C ARG A 74 -1.65 15.94 6.92
N ARG A 75 -0.67 16.58 7.58
CA ARG A 75 -0.92 17.57 8.63
C ARG A 75 -1.30 18.93 8.06
N THR A 76 -0.78 19.31 6.90
CA THR A 76 -1.00 20.63 6.27
C THR A 76 -2.30 20.72 5.46
N GLY A 77 -3.16 19.69 5.49
CA GLY A 77 -4.47 19.72 4.82
C GLY A 77 -4.42 19.55 3.30
N TRP A 78 -3.23 19.37 2.73
CA TRP A 78 -3.07 19.09 1.28
C TRP A 78 -3.89 17.88 0.82
N ALA A 79 -3.93 16.84 1.63
CA ALA A 79 -4.70 15.62 1.36
C ALA A 79 -6.23 15.77 1.51
N ARG A 80 -6.73 16.88 2.04
CA ARG A 80 -8.18 17.15 2.10
C ARG A 80 -8.78 17.59 0.77
N ARG A 81 -7.96 18.03 -0.18
CA ARG A 81 -8.42 18.60 -1.46
C ARG A 81 -8.50 17.60 -2.61
N VAL A 82 -7.98 16.39 -2.44
CA VAL A 82 -8.03 15.36 -3.48
C VAL A 82 -9.03 14.30 -3.06
N SER A 83 -10.21 14.36 -3.68
CA SER A 83 -11.21 13.29 -3.67
C SER A 83 -10.59 11.98 -4.14
N VAL A 84 -10.95 10.91 -3.44
CA VAL A 84 -10.62 9.53 -3.77
C VAL A 84 -11.38 9.16 -5.06
N THR A 85 -10.81 9.52 -6.21
CA THR A 85 -11.27 9.06 -7.52
C THR A 85 -10.04 8.58 -8.27
N GLY A 86 -9.56 7.41 -7.89
CA GLY A 86 -8.48 6.75 -8.59
C GLY A 86 -8.72 5.25 -8.54
N GLN A 87 -8.87 4.64 -9.72
CA GLN A 87 -8.83 3.19 -9.86
C GLN A 87 -7.60 2.63 -9.15
N PRO A 88 -7.74 1.47 -8.49
CA PRO A 88 -6.59 0.78 -7.92
C PRO A 88 -5.54 0.58 -9.01
N PRO A 89 -4.26 0.73 -8.70
CA PRO A 89 -3.20 0.49 -9.67
C PRO A 89 -3.24 -0.97 -10.12
N GLU A 90 -3.07 -1.17 -11.42
CA GLU A 90 -2.86 -2.49 -12.01
C GLU A 90 -1.52 -3.03 -11.52
N ILE A 91 -1.55 -3.77 -10.42
CA ILE A 91 -0.38 -4.49 -9.90
C ILE A 91 -0.34 -5.79 -10.69
N ARG A 92 0.66 -5.95 -11.56
CA ARG A 92 0.96 -7.25 -12.18
C ARG A 92 1.48 -8.20 -11.11
N ALA A 93 0.56 -8.94 -10.50
CA ALA A 93 0.85 -10.07 -9.62
C ALA A 93 0.20 -11.33 -10.22
N PRO A 94 0.69 -12.54 -9.92
CA PRO A 94 -0.01 -13.78 -10.25
C PRO A 94 -1.45 -13.72 -9.75
N ALA A 95 -2.41 -14.23 -10.51
CA ALA A 95 -3.84 -14.07 -10.25
C ALA A 95 -4.30 -14.52 -8.84
N ALA A 96 -3.62 -15.51 -8.26
CA ALA A 96 -3.92 -15.99 -6.90
C ALA A 96 -3.54 -15.01 -5.77
N ASP A 97 -2.58 -14.09 -6.04
CA ASP A 97 -2.15 -13.07 -5.07
C ASP A 97 -2.89 -11.73 -5.23
N LEU A 98 -3.61 -11.56 -6.33
CA LEU A 98 -4.23 -10.27 -6.67
C LEU A 98 -5.36 -9.92 -5.70
N ASP A 99 -6.22 -10.89 -5.36
CA ASP A 99 -7.32 -10.67 -4.42
C ASP A 99 -6.78 -10.34 -3.02
N ALA A 100 -5.78 -11.07 -2.55
CA ALA A 100 -5.13 -10.80 -1.27
C ALA A 100 -4.44 -9.42 -1.24
N LEU A 101 -3.88 -8.97 -2.36
CA LEU A 101 -3.30 -7.63 -2.49
C LEU A 101 -4.37 -6.54 -2.49
N LEU A 102 -5.49 -6.77 -3.15
CA LEU A 102 -6.63 -5.84 -3.15
C LEU A 102 -7.24 -5.73 -1.75
N ASP A 103 -7.42 -6.84 -1.05
CA ASP A 103 -7.89 -6.88 0.33
C ASP A 103 -6.94 -6.15 1.27
N LEU A 104 -5.63 -6.37 1.14
CA LEU A 104 -4.63 -5.64 1.91
C LEU A 104 -4.67 -4.14 1.60
N GLN A 105 -4.78 -3.76 0.34
CA GLN A 105 -4.92 -2.34 -0.03
C GLN A 105 -6.19 -1.74 0.56
N ALA A 106 -7.32 -2.44 0.47
CA ALA A 106 -8.58 -2.01 1.08
C ALA A 106 -8.42 -1.85 2.61
N ALA A 107 -7.82 -2.83 3.28
CA ALA A 107 -7.57 -2.77 4.71
C ALA A 107 -6.62 -1.62 5.09
N MET A 108 -5.58 -1.36 4.30
CA MET A 108 -4.68 -0.22 4.50
C MET A 108 -5.41 1.13 4.36
N THR A 109 -6.57 1.17 3.68
CA THR A 109 -7.36 2.41 3.57
C THR A 109 -8.00 2.81 4.89
N ALA A 110 -8.36 1.85 5.71
CA ALA A 110 -8.96 2.07 7.03
C ALA A 110 -7.98 2.63 8.07
N LEU A 111 -6.67 2.60 7.77
CA LEU A 111 -5.65 3.08 8.68
C LEU A 111 -5.49 4.60 8.64
N ALA A 112 -5.35 5.20 9.82
CA ALA A 112 -4.90 6.58 9.92
C ALA A 112 -3.49 6.72 9.29
N PRO A 113 -3.13 7.89 8.70
CA PRO A 113 -1.85 8.08 8.01
C PRO A 113 -0.62 7.70 8.85
N ARG A 114 -0.60 8.02 10.14
CA ARG A 114 0.50 7.65 11.03
C ARG A 114 0.56 6.15 11.32
N GLN A 115 -0.57 5.48 11.43
CA GLN A 115 -0.65 4.03 11.60
C GLN A 115 -0.10 3.32 10.37
N ARG A 116 -0.49 3.77 9.17
CA ARG A 116 0.02 3.26 7.90
C ARG A 116 1.53 3.48 7.78
N ALA A 117 2.02 4.68 8.08
CA ALA A 117 3.45 4.99 8.06
C ALA A 117 4.25 4.07 8.99
N VAL A 118 3.76 3.81 10.20
CA VAL A 118 4.40 2.89 11.15
C VAL A 118 4.45 1.47 10.60
N LEU A 119 3.35 0.95 10.05
CA LEU A 119 3.33 -0.41 9.49
C LEU A 119 4.28 -0.54 8.29
N VAL A 120 4.27 0.44 7.39
CA VAL A 120 5.18 0.45 6.23
C VAL A 120 6.64 0.44 6.67
N LEU A 121 7.03 1.29 7.62
CA LEU A 121 8.41 1.30 8.11
C LEU A 121 8.79 0.01 8.83
N ARG A 122 7.89 -0.55 9.65
CA ARG A 122 8.15 -1.75 10.44
C ARG A 122 8.21 -3.04 9.61
N TYR A 123 7.31 -3.19 8.63
CA TYR A 123 7.09 -4.47 7.95
C TYR A 123 7.49 -4.48 6.48
N TYR A 124 7.47 -3.33 5.81
CA TYR A 124 7.93 -3.22 4.42
C TYR A 124 9.39 -2.77 4.33
N CYS A 125 9.81 -1.86 5.21
CA CYS A 125 11.20 -1.37 5.28
C CYS A 125 12.07 -2.11 6.31
N ASP A 126 11.49 -3.05 7.05
CA ASP A 126 12.14 -3.89 8.08
C ASP A 126 12.90 -3.09 9.14
N LEU A 127 12.38 -1.91 9.51
CA LEU A 127 12.98 -1.10 10.58
C LEU A 127 12.50 -1.59 11.95
N ASP A 128 13.41 -1.58 12.94
CA ASP A 128 13.03 -1.84 14.32
C ASP A 128 12.22 -0.67 14.94
N VAL A 129 11.76 -0.84 16.19
CA VAL A 129 10.97 0.19 16.88
C VAL A 129 11.75 1.49 17.07
N THR A 130 13.04 1.40 17.34
CA THR A 130 13.91 2.56 17.61
C THR A 130 14.17 3.32 16.31
N GLN A 131 14.53 2.61 15.26
CA GLN A 131 14.75 3.17 13.93
C GLN A 131 13.47 3.81 13.37
N THR A 132 12.31 3.15 13.55
CA THR A 132 11.00 3.70 13.16
C THR A 132 10.69 4.98 13.95
N ALA A 133 10.97 5.01 15.24
CA ALA A 133 10.77 6.19 16.08
C ALA A 133 11.65 7.37 15.62
N GLN A 134 12.91 7.11 15.30
CA GLN A 134 13.84 8.09 14.73
C GLN A 134 13.35 8.59 13.36
N ALA A 135 12.94 7.67 12.47
CA ALA A 135 12.41 8.02 11.17
C ALA A 135 11.17 8.92 11.24
N LEU A 136 10.28 8.68 12.20
CA LEU A 136 9.04 9.45 12.38
C LEU A 136 9.17 10.65 13.31
N GLY A 137 10.31 10.83 13.99
CA GLY A 137 10.52 11.89 14.98
C GLY A 137 9.56 11.76 16.17
N CYS A 138 9.39 10.55 16.72
CA CYS A 138 8.50 10.29 17.85
C CYS A 138 9.13 9.32 18.86
N ALA A 139 8.51 9.16 20.03
CA ALA A 139 8.99 8.23 21.05
C ALA A 139 8.74 6.76 20.64
N PRO A 140 9.60 5.81 21.02
CA PRO A 140 9.42 4.37 20.78
C PRO A 140 8.08 3.82 21.30
N GLY A 141 7.59 4.33 22.42
CA GLY A 141 6.26 3.99 22.97
C GLY A 141 5.11 4.38 22.01
N THR A 142 5.26 5.50 21.28
CA THR A 142 4.31 5.91 20.24
C THR A 142 4.29 4.93 19.08
N VAL A 143 5.45 4.44 18.64
CA VAL A 143 5.53 3.42 17.58
C VAL A 143 4.81 2.15 18.02
N LYS A 144 5.09 1.64 19.23
CA LYS A 144 4.43 0.43 19.77
C LYS A 144 2.90 0.59 19.81
N SER A 145 2.40 1.71 20.34
CA SER A 145 0.96 1.97 20.44
C SER A 145 0.30 2.13 19.06
N GLN A 146 0.94 2.81 18.12
CA GLN A 146 0.43 2.95 16.75
C GLN A 146 0.44 1.61 16.00
N THR A 147 1.48 0.79 16.17
CA THR A 147 1.54 -0.56 15.60
C THR A 147 0.39 -1.42 16.12
N ALA A 148 0.16 -1.46 17.42
CA ALA A 148 -0.93 -2.25 18.02
C ALA A 148 -2.30 -1.81 17.49
N LYS A 149 -2.57 -0.50 17.45
CA LYS A 149 -3.81 0.06 16.91
C LYS A 149 -3.98 -0.26 15.42
N ALA A 150 -2.92 -0.14 14.64
CA ALA A 150 -2.94 -0.43 13.20
C ALA A 150 -3.25 -1.91 12.94
N LEU A 151 -2.58 -2.83 13.63
CA LEU A 151 -2.83 -4.27 13.50
C LEU A 151 -4.24 -4.66 13.94
N ALA A 152 -4.77 -4.05 15.01
CA ALA A 152 -6.15 -4.27 15.43
C ALA A 152 -7.16 -3.81 14.36
N THR A 153 -6.91 -2.66 13.72
CA THR A 153 -7.75 -2.17 12.63
C THR A 153 -7.67 -3.10 11.42
N LEU A 154 -6.47 -3.52 11.00
CA LEU A 154 -6.30 -4.44 9.88
C LEU A 154 -7.04 -5.77 10.11
N ARG A 155 -6.86 -6.39 11.29
CA ARG A 155 -7.56 -7.65 11.62
C ARG A 155 -9.06 -7.51 11.50
N ARG A 156 -9.63 -6.42 12.01
CA ARG A 156 -11.06 -6.16 11.94
C ARG A 156 -11.54 -5.97 10.51
N THR A 157 -10.81 -5.20 9.69
CA THR A 157 -11.18 -4.94 8.30
C THR A 157 -11.11 -6.21 7.46
N LEU A 158 -10.04 -7.01 7.60
CA LEU A 158 -9.88 -8.26 6.88
C LEU A 158 -10.92 -9.32 7.29
N ALA A 159 -11.30 -9.38 8.57
CA ALA A 159 -12.37 -10.27 9.02
C ALA A 159 -13.72 -9.95 8.35
N HIS A 160 -14.06 -8.68 8.19
CA HIS A 160 -15.29 -8.26 7.50
C HIS A 160 -15.27 -8.57 6.00
N SER A 161 -14.10 -8.44 5.35
CA SER A 161 -13.96 -8.80 3.92
C SER A 161 -14.19 -10.29 3.69
N SER A 162 -13.67 -11.15 4.56
CA SER A 162 -13.85 -12.61 4.45
C SER A 162 -15.30 -13.05 4.68
N GLU A 163 -16.02 -12.41 5.59
CA GLU A 163 -17.46 -12.70 5.84
C GLU A 163 -18.33 -12.30 4.66
N SER A 164 -18.02 -11.16 4.02
CA SER A 164 -18.75 -10.68 2.84
C SER A 164 -18.55 -11.56 1.62
N ALA A 165 -17.39 -12.15 1.44
CA ALA A 165 -17.07 -13.07 0.35
C ALA A 165 -17.82 -14.41 0.48
N THR A 166 -18.06 -14.89 1.71
CA THR A 166 -18.75 -16.17 1.95
C THR A 166 -20.26 -16.07 1.73
N THR A 167 -20.84 -14.85 1.82
CA THR A 167 -22.30 -14.65 1.67
C THR A 167 -22.74 -14.51 0.21
N SER A 168 -21.82 -14.36 -0.75
CA SER A 168 -22.13 -14.14 -2.17
C SER A 168 -22.09 -15.39 -3.05
N LEU A 169 -22.13 -16.61 -2.50
CA LEU A 169 -22.36 -17.81 -3.29
C LEU A 169 -23.86 -17.91 -3.62
N PRO A 170 -24.28 -17.79 -4.90
CA PRO A 170 -25.66 -18.01 -5.26
C PRO A 170 -25.99 -19.49 -5.00
N ALA A 171 -27.04 -19.70 -4.22
CA ALA A 171 -27.64 -21.03 -4.07
C ALA A 171 -27.92 -21.61 -5.46
N THR A 172 -27.22 -22.67 -5.80
CA THR A 172 -27.45 -23.44 -7.02
C THR A 172 -28.88 -23.99 -6.95
N THR A 173 -29.76 -23.36 -7.69
CA THR A 173 -31.12 -23.85 -7.93
C THR A 173 -31.00 -25.20 -8.62
N GLN A 174 -31.33 -26.27 -7.88
CA GLN A 174 -31.60 -27.59 -8.46
C GLN A 174 -32.78 -27.49 -9.43
N PRO A 175 -32.69 -27.94 -10.65
CA PRO A 175 -33.87 -28.16 -11.48
C PRO A 175 -34.54 -29.47 -11.04
N ALA A 176 -35.64 -29.32 -10.30
CA ALA A 176 -36.62 -30.37 -10.21
C ALA A 176 -37.36 -30.44 -11.53
N GLY A 177 -37.20 -31.54 -12.24
CA GLY A 177 -37.86 -31.75 -13.52
C GLY A 177 -37.95 -33.25 -13.80
N ARG A 178 -38.79 -33.95 -13.03
CA ARG A 178 -39.38 -35.22 -13.48
C ARG A 178 -40.37 -34.89 -14.57
N THR A 179 -40.20 -35.45 -15.72
CA THR A 179 -41.32 -35.63 -16.64
C THR A 179 -41.27 -37.03 -17.22
N ASP A 180 -42.36 -37.70 -16.88
CA ASP A 180 -42.86 -38.95 -17.36
C ASP A 180 -42.69 -39.16 -18.88
N CYS A 181 -42.30 -40.39 -19.23
CA CYS A 181 -42.58 -40.98 -20.51
C CYS A 181 -44.02 -41.54 -20.47
N PRO A 182 -44.81 -41.34 -21.48
CA PRO A 182 -45.76 -42.39 -21.88
C PRO A 182 -45.30 -43.04 -23.18
N ASP A 183 -45.18 -44.32 -23.03
CA ASP A 183 -45.29 -45.38 -24.05
C ASP A 183 -46.52 -45.15 -24.91
N GLU A 184 -46.41 -45.14 -26.22
CA GLU A 184 -47.45 -45.57 -27.12
C GLU A 184 -46.90 -45.81 -28.55
N VAL A 185 -46.86 -47.08 -28.89
CA VAL A 185 -46.72 -47.63 -30.23
C VAL A 185 -48.11 -47.74 -30.87
N PRO A 186 -48.31 -47.35 -32.09
CA PRO A 186 -49.24 -48.10 -32.95
C PRO A 186 -48.53 -48.70 -34.18
N ARG A 187 -48.78 -49.97 -34.33
CA ARG A 187 -48.63 -50.78 -35.55
C ARG A 187 -49.61 -50.30 -36.61
N HIS A 188 -49.30 -50.71 -37.80
CA HIS A 188 -50.05 -50.83 -39.11
C HIS A 188 -49.59 -49.74 -40.10
N ALA A 189 -49.31 -50.03 -41.38
CA ALA A 189 -49.50 -51.20 -42.24
C ALA A 189 -48.43 -51.09 -43.35
#